data_0bec9d0230d8c6c4b8cda5afe95f0de9
#
_entry.id   0bec9d0230d8c6c4b8cda5afe95f0de9
#
_cell.length_a   1.000
_cell.length_b   1.000
_cell.length_c   1.000
_cell.angle_alpha   90.00
_cell.angle_beta   90.00
_cell.angle_gamma   90.00
#
_symmetry.space_group_name_H-M   'P 1'
#
loop_
_entity.id
_entity.type
_entity.pdbx_description
1 polymer ?
#
loop_
_entity_poly.entity_id
_entity_poly.type
_entity_poly.pdbx_seq_one_letter_code
_entity_poly.pdbx_strand_id
1 'polypeptide(L)'
;MNAVFVDTAGWMALADAADPLHAESRAARDAVLEAGRMLVTTDFVADETLTLMRIRLGLDAAEAWWAQVDRSPRLRWERIDDDRFEKARALFFRYRDKDFSFTDCTSFAVVRELRLTHVLTTDRHFRQMGLQVLPERRLPARRRPRRA
;
A
#
# COMPACT_ATOMS: atom_id res chain seq x y z
N MET A 1 -7.63 12.56 -8.53
CA MET A 1 -6.38 13.00 -7.88
C MET A 1 -5.20 12.25 -8.48
N ASN A 2 -4.14 12.96 -8.79
CA ASN A 2 -2.92 12.34 -9.33
C ASN A 2 -2.02 11.84 -8.19
N ALA A 3 -2.38 10.72 -7.61
CA ALA A 3 -1.71 10.15 -6.45
C ALA A 3 -1.71 8.62 -6.48
N VAL A 4 -0.83 8.05 -5.68
CA VAL A 4 -0.70 6.60 -5.47
C VAL A 4 -0.90 6.31 -3.99
N PHE A 5 -1.78 5.37 -3.68
CA PHE A 5 -1.97 4.92 -2.31
C PHE A 5 -0.82 4.00 -1.89
N VAL A 6 -0.37 4.12 -0.66
CA VAL A 6 0.63 3.23 -0.08
C VAL A 6 0.01 2.55 1.15
N ASP A 7 -0.05 1.23 1.11
CA ASP A 7 -0.52 0.43 2.24
C ASP A 7 0.63 -0.04 3.14
N THR A 8 0.31 -0.77 4.18
CA THR A 8 1.30 -1.31 5.14
C THR A 8 2.37 -2.14 4.45
N ALA A 9 2.00 -3.05 3.54
CA ALA A 9 2.96 -3.89 2.83
C ALA A 9 3.89 -3.05 1.94
N GLY A 10 3.38 -1.99 1.34
CA GLY A 10 4.18 -1.04 0.57
C GLY A 10 5.20 -0.30 1.44
N TRP A 11 4.78 0.23 2.58
CA TRP A 11 5.69 0.88 3.53
C TRP A 11 6.75 -0.08 4.06
N MET A 12 6.37 -1.31 4.39
CA MET A 12 7.31 -2.32 4.87
C MET A 12 8.36 -2.67 3.81
N ALA A 13 7.96 -2.85 2.56
CA ALA A 13 8.90 -3.11 1.46
C ALA A 13 9.87 -1.93 1.21
N LEU A 14 9.38 -0.70 1.38
CA LEU A 14 10.23 0.50 1.28
C LEU A 14 11.23 0.62 2.43
N ALA A 15 10.88 0.18 3.63
CA ALA A 15 11.72 0.33 4.82
C ALA A 15 12.67 -0.84 5.06
N ASP A 16 12.26 -2.06 4.70
CA ASP A 16 13.00 -3.29 4.99
C ASP A 16 13.91 -3.67 3.81
N ALA A 17 15.21 -3.45 3.97
CA ALA A 17 16.21 -3.83 2.95
C ALA A 17 16.28 -5.34 2.68
N ALA A 18 15.79 -6.18 3.60
CA ALA A 18 15.72 -7.63 3.43
C ALA A 18 14.45 -8.08 2.68
N ASP A 19 13.49 -7.19 2.44
CA ASP A 19 12.30 -7.52 1.65
C ASP A 19 12.70 -7.84 0.20
N PRO A 20 12.24 -8.96 -0.38
CA PRO A 20 12.58 -9.34 -1.76
C PRO A 20 12.20 -8.28 -2.80
N LEU A 21 11.21 -7.44 -2.52
CA LEU A 21 10.74 -6.38 -3.40
C LEU A 21 11.20 -4.98 -2.98
N HIS A 22 12.19 -4.88 -2.09
CA HIS A 22 12.67 -3.59 -1.60
C HIS A 22 13.16 -2.67 -2.72
N ALA A 23 14.05 -3.16 -3.59
CA ALA A 23 14.62 -2.37 -4.66
C ALA A 23 13.56 -1.92 -5.67
N GLU A 24 12.68 -2.83 -6.10
CA GLU A 24 11.59 -2.52 -7.04
C GLU A 24 10.57 -1.56 -6.43
N SER A 25 10.25 -1.71 -5.15
CA SER A 25 9.33 -0.81 -4.44
C SER A 25 9.89 0.60 -4.33
N ARG A 26 11.17 0.74 -4.01
CA ARG A 26 11.86 2.04 -4.00
C ARG A 26 11.88 2.68 -5.38
N ALA A 27 12.21 1.93 -6.42
CA ALA A 27 12.20 2.42 -7.79
C ALA A 27 10.79 2.88 -8.22
N ALA A 28 9.75 2.14 -7.86
CA ALA A 28 8.37 2.52 -8.15
C ALA A 28 7.97 3.82 -7.42
N ARG A 29 8.31 3.96 -6.13
CA ARG A 29 8.10 5.19 -5.39
C ARG A 29 8.80 6.37 -6.03
N ASP A 30 10.05 6.22 -6.36
CA ASP A 30 10.87 7.30 -6.94
C ASP A 30 10.28 7.75 -8.30
N ALA A 31 9.86 6.81 -9.13
CA ALA A 31 9.19 7.10 -10.41
C ALA A 31 7.87 7.88 -10.21
N VAL A 32 7.08 7.52 -9.21
CA VAL A 32 5.84 8.24 -8.85
C VAL A 32 6.15 9.68 -8.46
N LEU A 33 7.14 9.89 -7.62
CA LEU A 33 7.53 11.22 -7.14
C LEU A 33 8.15 12.07 -8.27
N GLU A 34 8.99 11.48 -9.10
CA GLU A 34 9.58 12.15 -10.27
C GLU A 34 8.53 12.58 -11.29
N ALA A 35 7.45 11.81 -11.43
CA ALA A 35 6.30 12.16 -12.26
C ALA A 35 5.42 13.27 -11.66
N GLY A 36 5.78 13.84 -10.52
CA GLY A 36 5.03 14.89 -9.85
C GLY A 36 3.78 14.42 -9.13
N ARG A 37 3.63 13.12 -8.92
CA ARG A 37 2.47 12.54 -8.22
C ARG A 37 2.68 12.57 -6.70
N MET A 38 1.56 12.56 -5.97
CA MET A 38 1.55 12.46 -4.51
C MET A 38 1.46 11.00 -4.06
N LEU A 39 1.93 10.73 -2.86
CA LEU A 39 1.59 9.51 -2.13
C LEU A 39 0.42 9.79 -1.18
N VAL A 40 -0.42 8.81 -0.95
CA VAL A 40 -1.54 8.88 -0.01
C VAL A 40 -1.47 7.70 0.93
N THR A 41 -1.69 7.93 2.20
CA THR A 41 -1.84 6.89 3.22
C THR A 41 -2.87 7.30 4.26
N THR A 42 -3.15 6.42 5.23
CA THR A 42 -4.14 6.68 6.27
C THR A 42 -3.56 6.48 7.67
N ASP A 43 -4.26 7.00 8.68
CA ASP A 43 -3.95 6.74 10.09
C ASP A 43 -4.06 5.26 10.47
N PHE A 44 -5.01 4.52 9.89
CA PHE A 44 -5.13 3.07 10.12
C PHE A 44 -3.94 2.29 9.52
N VAL A 45 -3.49 2.67 8.33
CA VAL A 45 -2.26 2.12 7.75
C VAL A 45 -1.05 2.47 8.61
N ALA A 46 -0.96 3.70 9.12
CA ALA A 46 0.13 4.10 10.00
C ALA A 46 0.17 3.28 11.30
N ASP A 47 -0.97 3.02 11.90
CA ASP A 47 -1.09 2.17 13.10
C ASP A 47 -0.50 0.78 12.85
N GLU A 48 -0.94 0.11 11.80
CA GLU A 48 -0.45 -1.22 11.44
C GLU A 48 1.04 -1.20 11.06
N THR A 49 1.47 -0.20 10.30
CA THR A 49 2.86 -0.06 9.85
C THR A 49 3.81 0.15 11.03
N LEU A 50 3.49 1.05 11.94
CA LEU A 50 4.30 1.30 13.14
C LEU A 50 4.42 0.04 14.00
N THR A 51 3.33 -0.68 14.19
CA THR A 51 3.32 -1.93 14.96
C THR A 51 4.21 -2.99 14.31
N LEU A 52 4.07 -3.22 13.01
CA LEU A 52 4.89 -4.20 12.28
C LEU A 52 6.36 -3.80 12.22
N MET A 53 6.67 -2.54 12.00
CA MET A 53 8.05 -2.05 12.00
C MET A 53 8.71 -2.28 13.36
N ARG A 54 8.02 -1.96 14.44
CA ARG A 54 8.53 -2.20 15.80
C ARG A 54 8.85 -3.66 16.04
N ILE A 55 7.97 -4.57 15.60
CA ILE A 55 8.14 -6.01 15.79
C ILE A 55 9.27 -6.58 14.94
N ARG A 56 9.35 -6.17 13.67
CA ARG A 56 10.25 -6.78 12.68
C ARG A 56 11.59 -6.07 12.54
N LEU A 57 11.61 -4.75 12.69
CA LEU A 57 12.80 -3.91 12.42
C LEU A 57 13.29 -3.15 13.66
N GLY A 58 12.48 -3.07 14.72
CA GLY A 58 12.79 -2.34 15.94
C GLY A 58 12.23 -0.94 15.98
N LEU A 59 12.21 -0.37 17.19
CA LEU A 59 11.61 0.94 17.46
C LEU A 59 12.33 2.08 16.72
N ASP A 60 13.66 2.00 16.59
CA ASP A 60 14.44 3.04 15.89
C ASP A 60 14.05 3.14 14.41
N ALA A 61 13.80 2.00 13.75
CA ALA A 61 13.31 1.96 12.38
C ALA A 61 11.91 2.58 12.26
N ALA A 62 11.03 2.28 13.19
CA ALA A 62 9.69 2.87 13.23
C ALA A 62 9.74 4.39 13.43
N GLU A 63 10.59 4.88 14.32
CA GLU A 63 10.79 6.32 14.55
C GLU A 63 11.37 7.01 13.31
N ALA A 64 12.36 6.41 12.67
CA ALA A 64 12.95 6.93 11.43
C ALA A 64 11.91 7.03 10.29
N TRP A 65 11.09 6.00 10.13
CA TRP A 65 10.00 6.03 9.15
C TRP A 65 8.99 7.13 9.46
N TRP A 66 8.57 7.24 10.72
CA TRP A 66 7.62 8.27 11.14
C TRP A 66 8.15 9.69 10.86
N ALA A 67 9.39 9.97 11.23
CA ALA A 67 10.02 11.25 10.96
C ALA A 67 10.04 11.59 9.45
N GLN A 68 10.23 10.59 8.61
CA GLN A 68 10.26 10.74 7.16
C GLN A 68 8.89 11.07 6.59
N VAL A 69 7.84 10.33 6.99
CA VAL A 69 6.50 10.49 6.44
C VAL A 69 5.76 11.69 7.03
N ASP A 70 5.99 12.01 8.30
CA ASP A 70 5.33 13.14 8.99
C ASP A 70 5.69 14.49 8.37
N ARG A 71 6.89 14.62 7.84
CA ARG A 71 7.41 15.87 7.26
C ARG A 71 7.36 15.93 5.74
N SER A 72 6.95 14.86 5.09
CA SER A 72 6.98 14.79 3.63
C SER A 72 5.92 15.71 3.00
N PRO A 73 6.30 16.69 2.18
CA PRO A 73 5.34 17.52 1.44
C PRO A 73 4.69 16.75 0.29
N ARG A 74 5.18 15.55 -0.01
CA ARG A 74 4.70 14.70 -1.10
C ARG A 74 3.77 13.60 -0.61
N LEU A 75 3.47 13.54 0.70
CA LEU A 75 2.54 12.61 1.31
C LEU A 75 1.29 13.34 1.79
N ARG A 76 0.14 12.87 1.33
CA ARG A 76 -1.17 13.27 1.83
C ARG A 76 -1.68 12.26 2.84
N TRP A 77 -1.98 12.72 4.03
CA TRP A 77 -2.62 11.95 5.09
C TRP A 77 -4.15 12.01 4.96
N GLU A 78 -4.78 10.85 4.95
CA GLU A 78 -6.24 10.72 5.02
C GLU A 78 -6.62 10.08 6.34
N ARG A 79 -7.62 10.66 7.01
CA ARG A 79 -8.15 10.13 8.26
C ARG A 79 -9.33 9.22 8.01
N ILE A 80 -9.39 8.13 8.77
CA ILE A 80 -10.56 7.25 8.77
C ILE A 80 -11.56 7.83 9.77
N ASP A 81 -12.45 8.66 9.25
CA ASP A 81 -13.57 9.22 10.00
C ASP A 81 -14.70 8.20 10.14
N ASP A 82 -15.80 8.60 10.80
CA ASP A 82 -16.92 7.70 11.04
C ASP A 82 -17.56 7.18 9.74
N ASP A 83 -17.66 8.01 8.72
CA ASP A 83 -18.23 7.63 7.41
C ASP A 83 -17.34 6.59 6.71
N ARG A 84 -16.04 6.80 6.65
CA ARG A 84 -15.07 5.86 6.09
C ARG A 84 -15.01 4.57 6.88
N PHE A 85 -15.11 4.65 8.20
CA PHE A 85 -15.16 3.48 9.07
C PHE A 85 -16.39 2.62 8.77
N GLU A 86 -17.57 3.22 8.63
CA GLU A 86 -18.81 2.51 8.29
C GLU A 86 -18.75 1.88 6.90
N LYS A 87 -18.19 2.57 5.92
CA LYS A 87 -17.94 2.01 4.58
C LYS A 87 -17.00 0.81 4.63
N ALA A 88 -15.92 0.91 5.41
CA ALA A 88 -14.98 -0.19 5.60
C ALA A 88 -15.63 -1.39 6.27
N ARG A 89 -16.46 -1.17 7.28
CA ARG A 89 -17.21 -2.22 7.97
C ARG A 89 -18.15 -2.96 7.00
N ALA A 90 -18.86 -2.23 6.15
CA ALA A 90 -19.74 -2.81 5.14
C ALA A 90 -18.95 -3.68 4.12
N LEU A 91 -17.78 -3.21 3.67
CA LEU A 91 -16.90 -3.97 2.79
C LEU A 91 -16.37 -5.23 3.47
N PHE A 92 -15.94 -5.12 4.72
CA PHE A 92 -15.39 -6.23 5.48
C PHE A 92 -16.35 -7.41 5.59
N PHE A 93 -17.61 -7.16 5.88
CA PHE A 93 -18.63 -8.20 5.98
C PHE A 93 -19.21 -8.64 4.64
N ARG A 94 -19.08 -7.83 3.59
CA ARG A 94 -19.56 -8.16 2.24
C ARG A 94 -18.69 -9.23 1.56
N TYR A 95 -17.35 -9.11 1.67
CA TYR A 95 -16.43 -9.99 0.98
C TYR A 95 -16.08 -11.22 1.82
N ARG A 96 -17.03 -12.14 1.96
CA ARG A 96 -16.91 -13.36 2.77
C ARG A 96 -15.93 -14.38 2.18
N ASP A 97 -15.69 -14.31 0.88
CA ASP A 97 -14.77 -15.18 0.13
C ASP A 97 -13.34 -14.63 0.06
N LYS A 98 -13.07 -13.49 0.67
CA LYS A 98 -11.78 -12.83 0.73
C LYS A 98 -11.26 -12.79 2.16
N ASP A 99 -9.94 -12.79 2.29
CA ASP A 99 -9.24 -12.66 3.56
C ASP A 99 -8.74 -11.23 3.82
N PHE A 100 -9.53 -10.24 3.42
CA PHE A 100 -9.23 -8.83 3.67
C PHE A 100 -9.19 -8.53 5.15
N SER A 101 -8.14 -7.82 5.61
CA SER A 101 -8.14 -7.23 6.94
C SER A 101 -9.09 -6.04 7.02
N PHE A 102 -9.43 -5.62 8.23
CA PHE A 102 -10.21 -4.39 8.40
C PHE A 102 -9.44 -3.16 7.91
N THR A 103 -8.14 -3.12 8.13
CA THR A 103 -7.28 -2.07 7.58
C THR A 103 -7.31 -2.04 6.05
N ASP A 104 -7.28 -3.19 5.38
CA ASP A 104 -7.48 -3.27 3.93
C ASP A 104 -8.80 -2.61 3.52
N CYS A 105 -9.88 -2.92 4.22
CA CYS A 105 -11.19 -2.36 3.91
C CYS A 105 -11.26 -0.85 4.13
N THR A 106 -10.58 -0.31 5.14
CA THR A 106 -10.44 1.15 5.31
C THR A 106 -9.68 1.78 4.14
N SER A 107 -8.65 1.12 3.67
CA SER A 107 -7.89 1.56 2.50
C SER A 107 -8.74 1.53 1.22
N PHE A 108 -9.53 0.48 1.00
CA PHE A 108 -10.44 0.39 -0.14
C PHE A 108 -11.50 1.51 -0.13
N ALA A 109 -12.03 1.86 1.03
CA ALA A 109 -12.97 2.97 1.17
C ALA A 109 -12.35 4.31 0.72
N VAL A 110 -11.13 4.60 1.16
CA VAL A 110 -10.39 5.82 0.78
C VAL A 110 -10.04 5.82 -0.71
N VAL A 111 -9.51 4.71 -1.21
CA VAL A 111 -9.12 4.58 -2.63
C VAL A 111 -10.31 4.82 -3.55
N ARG A 112 -11.48 4.28 -3.22
CA ARG A 112 -12.72 4.50 -3.99
C ARG A 112 -13.19 5.94 -3.91
N GLU A 113 -13.22 6.53 -2.74
CA GLU A 113 -13.65 7.92 -2.53
C GLU A 113 -12.77 8.90 -3.32
N LEU A 114 -11.45 8.72 -3.27
CA LEU A 114 -10.49 9.57 -3.96
C LEU A 114 -10.30 9.19 -5.44
N ARG A 115 -10.96 8.14 -5.91
CA ARG A 115 -10.84 7.61 -7.28
C ARG A 115 -9.39 7.30 -7.67
N LEU A 116 -8.64 6.74 -6.75
CA LEU A 116 -7.28 6.29 -7.01
C LEU A 116 -7.31 4.98 -7.79
N THR A 117 -6.36 4.83 -8.70
CA THR A 117 -6.24 3.65 -9.57
C THR A 117 -5.00 2.83 -9.28
N HIS A 118 -4.01 3.41 -8.60
CA HIS A 118 -2.71 2.79 -8.33
C HIS A 118 -2.44 2.69 -6.84
N VAL A 119 -1.87 1.56 -6.45
CA VAL A 119 -1.44 1.29 -5.08
C VAL A 119 -0.02 0.74 -5.09
N LEU A 120 0.85 1.31 -4.27
CA LEU A 120 2.17 0.75 -3.99
C LEU A 120 2.04 -0.24 -2.85
N THR A 121 2.17 -1.52 -3.18
CA THR A 121 1.98 -2.63 -2.24
C THR A 121 2.65 -3.89 -2.76
N THR A 122 2.99 -4.80 -1.86
CA THR A 122 3.40 -6.17 -2.19
C THR A 122 2.28 -7.19 -1.96
N ASP A 123 1.13 -6.71 -1.48
CA ASP A 123 -0.05 -7.53 -1.17
C ASP A 123 -0.95 -7.67 -2.40
N ARG A 124 -1.49 -8.88 -2.61
CA ARG A 124 -2.43 -9.20 -3.70
C ARG A 124 -3.83 -8.63 -3.53
N HIS A 125 -4.22 -8.23 -2.31
CA HIS A 125 -5.60 -7.83 -1.98
C HIS A 125 -6.08 -6.65 -2.82
N PHE A 126 -5.23 -5.67 -3.07
CA PHE A 126 -5.58 -4.50 -3.89
C PHE A 126 -5.81 -4.87 -5.36
N ARG A 127 -5.04 -5.81 -5.88
CA ARG A 127 -5.25 -6.31 -7.26
C ARG A 127 -6.58 -7.02 -7.38
N GLN A 128 -7.00 -7.76 -6.37
CA GLN A 128 -8.32 -8.41 -6.33
C GLN A 128 -9.48 -7.39 -6.36
N MET A 129 -9.23 -6.15 -5.94
CA MET A 129 -10.18 -5.03 -6.00
C MET A 129 -10.09 -4.21 -7.31
N GLY A 130 -9.35 -4.69 -8.30
CA GLY A 130 -9.23 -4.07 -9.61
C GLY A 130 -8.26 -2.90 -9.70
N LEU A 131 -7.38 -2.72 -8.70
CA LEU A 131 -6.38 -1.68 -8.69
C LEU A 131 -5.09 -2.12 -9.38
N GLN A 132 -4.39 -1.18 -9.99
CA GLN A 132 -3.04 -1.41 -10.50
C GLN A 132 -2.04 -1.37 -9.33
N VAL A 133 -1.27 -2.43 -9.21
CA VAL A 133 -0.30 -2.60 -8.12
C VAL A 133 1.09 -2.23 -8.62
N LEU A 134 1.78 -1.40 -7.84
CA LEU A 134 3.19 -1.06 -8.01
C LEU A 134 4.01 -1.70 -6.87
N PRO A 135 5.22 -2.21 -7.12
CA PRO A 135 5.84 -2.39 -8.44
C PRO A 135 5.10 -3.41 -9.29
N GLU A 136 5.14 -3.21 -10.61
CA GLU A 136 4.58 -4.19 -11.55
C GLU A 136 5.43 -5.46 -11.51
N ARG A 137 4.81 -6.58 -11.14
CA ARG A 137 5.45 -7.89 -11.27
C ARG A 137 5.37 -8.34 -12.72
N ARG A 138 6.51 -8.49 -13.38
CA ARG A 138 6.58 -9.19 -14.63
C ARG A 138 6.14 -10.63 -14.37
N LEU A 139 5.01 -11.06 -14.99
CA LEU A 139 4.66 -12.45 -15.03
C LEU A 139 5.82 -13.19 -15.72
N PRO A 140 6.29 -14.34 -15.17
CA PRO A 140 7.28 -15.14 -15.88
C PRO A 140 6.75 -15.43 -17.28
N ALA A 141 7.58 -15.22 -18.31
CA ALA A 141 7.22 -15.51 -19.68
C ALA A 141 6.65 -16.94 -19.75
N ARG A 142 5.42 -17.09 -20.29
CA ARG A 142 4.85 -18.41 -20.53
C ARG A 142 5.88 -19.18 -21.36
N ARG A 143 6.47 -20.23 -20.79
CA ARG A 143 7.28 -21.17 -21.57
C ARG A 143 6.38 -21.67 -22.69
N ARG A 144 6.73 -21.32 -23.92
CA ARG A 144 6.10 -21.95 -25.10
C ARG A 144 6.35 -23.45 -24.96
N PRO A 145 5.30 -24.28 -25.11
CA PRO A 145 5.52 -25.72 -25.17
C PRO A 145 6.52 -26.00 -26.29
N ARG A 146 7.58 -26.75 -25.99
CA ARG A 146 8.48 -27.26 -27.02
C ARG A 146 7.60 -28.09 -27.95
N ARG A 147 7.52 -27.69 -29.22
CA ARG A 147 6.95 -28.55 -30.24
C ARG A 147 7.81 -29.81 -30.28
N ALA A 148 7.19 -30.95 -30.06
CA ALA A 148 7.80 -32.25 -30.29
C ALA A 148 8.11 -32.42 -31.75
#